data_15ec69aac840c5911766a8aca66a91e6
#
_entry.id   15ec69aac840c5911766a8aca66a91e6
#
_cell.length_a   1.000
_cell.length_b   1.000
_cell.length_c   1.000
_cell.angle_alpha   90.00
_cell.angle_beta   90.00
_cell.angle_gamma   90.00
#
_symmetry.space_group_name_H-M   'P 1'
#
loop_
_entity.id
_entity.type
_entity.pdbx_description
1 polymer ?
#
loop_
_entity_poly.entity_id
_entity_poly.type
_entity_poly.pdbx_seq_one_letter_code
_entity_poly.pdbx_strand_id
1 'polypeptide(L)'
;MTDLSPREIVSELDRYIVGQDDAKRAVAVALRNRWRRKRVPEDLRDEVTPKNILMIGPTGVGKTEIARRLARLAGSPFLKVEATKFTEVGYVGRDVDQIMRDLVESALVMVRDRRRGEVRARAEGAAEDLSLIHI
;
A
#
# COMPACT_ATOMS: atom_id res chain seq x y z
N MET A 1 -6.02 -3.60 -5.42
CA MET A 1 -4.85 -4.51 -5.21
C MET A 1 -4.48 -5.11 -6.54
N THR A 2 -3.23 -5.08 -6.88
CA THR A 2 -2.71 -5.57 -8.16
C THR A 2 -2.64 -7.10 -8.20
N ASP A 3 -2.94 -7.68 -9.36
CA ASP A 3 -2.86 -9.13 -9.60
C ASP A 3 -1.45 -9.54 -10.05
N LEU A 4 -0.44 -9.15 -9.29
CA LEU A 4 0.94 -9.49 -9.56
C LEU A 4 1.31 -10.82 -8.90
N SER A 5 2.06 -11.65 -9.63
CA SER A 5 2.69 -12.83 -9.05
C SER A 5 3.81 -12.42 -8.07
N PRO A 6 4.23 -13.31 -7.15
CA PRO A 6 5.35 -13.01 -6.28
C PRO A 6 6.63 -12.62 -7.02
N ARG A 7 6.92 -13.24 -8.15
CA ARG A 7 8.08 -12.89 -8.99
C ARG A 7 8.00 -11.49 -9.55
N GLU A 8 6.82 -11.09 -10.01
CA GLU A 8 6.57 -9.74 -10.51
C GLU A 8 6.68 -8.69 -9.41
N ILE A 9 6.21 -9.01 -8.20
CA ILE A 9 6.36 -8.13 -7.03
C ILE A 9 7.83 -7.94 -6.68
N VAL A 10 8.62 -9.02 -6.65
CA VAL A 10 10.08 -8.95 -6.42
C VAL A 10 10.74 -8.10 -7.50
N SER A 11 10.38 -8.29 -8.76
CA SER A 11 10.92 -7.51 -9.88
C SER A 11 10.64 -6.01 -9.72
N GLU A 12 9.45 -5.64 -9.28
CA GLU A 12 9.11 -4.24 -8.98
C GLU A 12 9.90 -3.68 -7.79
N LEU A 13 10.11 -4.47 -6.76
CA LEU A 13 10.93 -4.06 -5.61
C LEU A 13 12.41 -3.91 -5.99
N ASP A 14 12.92 -4.75 -6.87
CA ASP A 14 14.31 -4.69 -7.37
C ASP A 14 14.64 -3.37 -8.07
N ARG A 15 13.66 -2.68 -8.62
CA ARG A 15 13.84 -1.38 -9.26
C ARG A 15 14.26 -0.27 -8.29
N TYR A 16 13.95 -0.42 -7.02
CA TYR A 16 14.12 0.63 -6.01
C TYR A 16 15.00 0.22 -4.84
N ILE A 17 15.17 -1.07 -4.62
CA ILE A 17 15.87 -1.63 -3.46
C ILE A 17 16.96 -2.57 -3.94
N VAL A 18 18.19 -2.30 -3.54
CA VAL A 18 19.34 -3.13 -3.88
C VAL A 18 19.52 -4.24 -2.84
N GLY A 19 19.67 -5.46 -3.31
CA GLY A 19 19.87 -6.61 -2.42
C GLY A 19 18.60 -6.99 -1.65
N GLN A 20 18.76 -7.57 -0.49
CA GLN A 20 17.67 -8.00 0.39
C GLN A 20 16.72 -9.02 -0.28
N ASP A 21 17.26 -9.96 -1.02
CA ASP A 21 16.49 -10.88 -1.87
C ASP A 21 15.51 -11.75 -1.08
N ASP A 22 15.94 -12.27 0.08
CA ASP A 22 15.08 -13.10 0.93
C ASP A 22 13.92 -12.30 1.52
N ALA A 23 14.19 -11.07 1.96
CA ALA A 23 13.15 -10.16 2.47
C ALA A 23 12.14 -9.81 1.37
N LYS A 24 12.60 -9.50 0.17
CA LYS A 24 11.74 -9.21 -0.98
C LYS A 24 10.83 -10.38 -1.31
N ARG A 25 11.35 -11.60 -1.34
CA ARG A 25 10.55 -12.81 -1.58
C ARG A 25 9.50 -13.02 -0.49
N ALA A 26 9.89 -12.87 0.77
CA ALA A 26 8.99 -13.06 1.90
C ALA A 26 7.82 -12.05 1.85
N VAL A 27 8.09 -10.78 1.61
CA VAL A 27 7.03 -9.76 1.52
C VAL A 27 6.17 -9.93 0.27
N ALA A 28 6.76 -10.37 -0.83
CA ALA A 28 6.03 -10.66 -2.07
C ALA A 28 5.02 -11.79 -1.87
N VAL A 29 5.42 -12.87 -1.22
CA VAL A 29 4.53 -13.99 -0.87
C VAL A 29 3.43 -13.52 0.08
N ALA A 30 3.76 -12.72 1.08
CA ALA A 30 2.78 -12.20 2.03
C ALA A 30 1.73 -11.32 1.33
N LEU A 31 2.15 -10.45 0.42
CA LEU A 31 1.22 -9.63 -0.37
C LEU A 31 0.30 -10.49 -1.24
N ARG A 32 0.86 -11.49 -1.92
CA ARG A 32 0.08 -12.41 -2.74
C ARG A 32 -0.93 -13.21 -1.92
N ASN A 33 -0.56 -13.62 -0.72
CA ASN A 33 -1.48 -14.31 0.19
C ASN A 33 -2.63 -13.41 0.64
N ARG A 34 -2.41 -12.13 0.85
CA ARG A 34 -3.48 -11.17 1.12
C ARG A 34 -4.43 -11.03 -0.06
N TRP A 35 -3.90 -10.99 -1.27
CA TRP A 35 -4.70 -10.97 -2.49
C TRP A 35 -5.55 -12.24 -2.62
N ARG A 36 -4.97 -13.41 -2.36
CA ARG A 36 -5.70 -14.69 -2.36
C ARG A 36 -6.80 -14.72 -1.30
N ARG A 37 -6.52 -14.23 -0.10
CA ARG A 37 -7.50 -14.17 0.98
C ARG A 37 -8.76 -13.41 0.58
N LYS A 38 -8.63 -12.32 -0.14
CA LYS A 38 -9.77 -11.53 -0.61
C LYS A 38 -10.67 -12.30 -1.59
N ARG A 39 -10.18 -13.35 -2.21
CA ARG A 39 -10.91 -14.20 -3.14
C ARG A 39 -11.52 -15.45 -2.49
N VAL A 40 -11.22 -15.70 -1.24
CA VAL A 40 -11.84 -16.77 -0.45
C VAL A 40 -13.30 -16.38 -0.17
N PRO A 41 -14.25 -17.33 -0.24
CA PRO A 41 -15.64 -17.06 0.15
C PRO A 41 -15.74 -16.41 1.52
N GLU A 42 -16.73 -15.54 1.71
CA GLU A 42 -16.83 -14.70 2.90
C GLU A 42 -16.94 -15.49 4.19
N ASP A 43 -17.67 -16.59 4.17
CA ASP A 43 -17.83 -17.52 5.30
C ASP A 43 -16.53 -18.18 5.76
N LEU A 44 -15.58 -18.37 4.85
CA LEU A 44 -14.25 -18.95 5.15
C LEU A 44 -13.16 -17.90 5.37
N ARG A 45 -13.43 -16.66 4.99
CA ARG A 45 -12.42 -15.60 5.04
C ARG A 45 -11.96 -15.28 6.45
N ASP A 46 -12.85 -15.38 7.42
CA ASP A 46 -12.54 -15.10 8.82
C ASP A 46 -11.65 -16.19 9.46
N GLU A 47 -11.66 -17.39 8.90
CA GLU A 47 -10.77 -18.47 9.32
C GLU A 47 -9.34 -18.29 8.79
N VAL A 48 -9.18 -17.53 7.72
CA VAL A 48 -7.87 -17.24 7.12
C VAL A 48 -7.36 -15.88 7.63
N THR A 49 -6.66 -15.91 8.75
CA THR A 49 -6.11 -14.69 9.35
C THR A 49 -4.95 -14.14 8.52
N PRO A 50 -4.97 -12.85 8.15
CA PRO A 50 -3.83 -12.23 7.50
C PRO A 50 -2.67 -12.14 8.49
N LYS A 51 -1.48 -12.53 8.05
CA LYS A 51 -0.27 -12.45 8.89
C LYS A 51 0.37 -11.07 8.79
N ASN A 52 0.80 -10.56 9.92
CA ASN A 52 1.62 -9.37 9.99
C ASN A 52 3.08 -9.72 9.66
N ILE A 53 3.81 -8.75 9.12
CA ILE A 53 5.21 -8.94 8.76
C ILE A 53 6.07 -8.24 9.81
N LEU A 54 7.00 -8.98 10.39
CA LEU A 54 8.03 -8.43 11.27
C LEU A 54 9.35 -8.36 10.50
N MET A 55 9.89 -7.15 10.35
CA MET A 55 11.18 -6.91 9.71
C MET A 55 12.21 -6.52 10.77
N ILE A 56 13.32 -7.27 10.84
CA ILE A 56 14.41 -7.04 11.79
C ILE A 56 15.70 -6.79 11.01
N GLY A 57 16.43 -5.75 11.38
CA GLY A 57 17.71 -5.44 10.78
C GLY A 57 18.19 -4.06 11.20
N PRO A 58 19.46 -3.72 10.90
CA PRO A 58 20.01 -2.41 11.23
C PRO A 58 19.32 -1.29 10.46
N THR A 59 19.48 -0.06 10.93
CA THR A 59 18.97 1.13 10.25
C THR A 59 19.63 1.29 8.88
N GLY A 60 18.85 1.70 7.88
CA GLY A 60 19.38 2.01 6.55
C GLY A 60 19.49 0.82 5.59
N VAL A 61 18.98 -0.35 5.95
CA VAL A 61 18.99 -1.54 5.07
C VAL A 61 17.77 -1.62 4.13
N GLY A 62 16.84 -0.68 4.22
CA GLY A 62 15.69 -0.61 3.30
C GLY A 62 14.37 -1.11 3.86
N LYS A 63 14.24 -1.39 5.16
CA LYS A 63 13.00 -1.90 5.76
C LYS A 63 11.78 -1.02 5.47
N THR A 64 11.89 0.26 5.74
CA THR A 64 10.80 1.23 5.51
C THR A 64 10.49 1.38 4.03
N GLU A 65 11.49 1.37 3.17
CA GLU A 65 11.32 1.50 1.73
C GLU A 65 10.60 0.29 1.13
N ILE A 66 10.94 -0.92 1.60
CA ILE A 66 10.21 -2.15 1.22
C ILE A 66 8.73 -2.00 1.57
N ALA A 67 8.41 -1.58 2.79
CA ALA A 67 7.03 -1.42 3.24
C ALA A 67 6.28 -0.36 2.41
N ARG A 68 6.92 0.76 2.12
CA ARG A 68 6.32 1.84 1.32
C ARG A 68 6.03 1.39 -0.11
N ARG A 69 6.98 0.73 -0.75
CA ARG A 69 6.81 0.22 -2.12
C ARG A 69 5.76 -0.88 -2.19
N LEU A 70 5.73 -1.75 -1.19
CA LEU A 70 4.72 -2.79 -1.08
C LEU A 70 3.31 -2.20 -0.96
N ALA A 71 3.14 -1.15 -0.15
CA ALA A 71 1.88 -0.45 -0.03
C ALA A 71 1.42 0.16 -1.37
N ARG A 72 2.33 0.75 -2.14
CA ARG A 72 2.04 1.26 -3.49
C ARG A 72 1.59 0.18 -4.43
N LEU A 73 2.27 -0.96 -4.46
CA LEU A 73 1.89 -2.10 -5.29
C LEU A 73 0.51 -2.65 -4.92
N ALA A 74 0.18 -2.61 -3.64
CA ALA A 74 -1.12 -3.04 -3.13
C ALA A 74 -2.24 -1.99 -3.35
N GLY A 75 -1.91 -0.78 -3.78
CA GLY A 75 -2.87 0.31 -3.88
C GLY A 75 -3.42 0.74 -2.51
N SER A 76 -2.60 0.60 -1.47
CA SER A 76 -3.00 0.84 -0.08
C SER A 76 -2.31 2.08 0.48
N PRO A 77 -2.94 2.81 1.41
CA PRO A 77 -2.29 3.91 2.09
C PRO A 77 -1.13 3.41 2.96
N PHE A 78 -0.13 4.27 3.13
CA PHE A 78 1.03 3.99 3.96
C PHE A 78 1.16 5.04 5.06
N LEU A 79 1.35 4.59 6.29
CA LEU A 79 1.61 5.45 7.42
C LEU A 79 2.77 4.89 8.24
N LYS A 80 3.80 5.71 8.45
CA LYS A 80 4.93 5.36 9.32
C LYS A 80 4.67 5.91 10.71
N VAL A 81 4.73 5.04 11.71
CA VAL A 81 4.52 5.37 13.10
C VAL A 81 5.70 4.89 13.92
N GLU A 82 6.19 5.74 14.83
CA GLU A 82 7.26 5.39 15.76
C GLU A 82 6.65 4.85 17.05
N ALA A 83 6.89 3.57 17.35
CA ALA A 83 6.33 2.91 18.53
C ALA A 83 6.82 3.52 19.86
N THR A 84 7.99 4.14 19.89
CA THR A 84 8.51 4.82 21.07
C THR A 84 7.62 5.93 21.61
N LYS A 85 6.80 6.54 20.76
CA LYS A 85 5.82 7.56 21.15
C LYS A 85 4.64 7.00 21.92
N PHE A 86 4.44 5.69 21.91
CA PHE A 86 3.29 4.99 22.50
C PHE A 86 3.64 4.22 23.78
N THR A 87 4.87 4.30 24.26
CA THR A 87 5.35 3.57 25.43
C THR A 87 5.13 4.33 26.74
N GLU A 88 4.73 5.59 26.71
CA GLU A 88 4.44 6.37 27.89
C GLU A 88 3.04 6.06 28.43
N VAL A 89 2.97 5.84 29.74
CA VAL A 89 1.74 5.48 30.46
C VAL A 89 0.70 6.60 30.33
N GLY A 90 -0.48 6.27 29.83
CA GLY A 90 -1.63 7.18 29.81
C GLY A 90 -2.03 7.76 28.45
N TYR A 91 -1.25 7.53 27.39
CA TYR A 91 -1.52 8.07 26.05
C TYR A 91 -1.98 7.05 25.01
N VAL A 92 -1.95 5.76 25.34
CA VAL A 92 -2.09 4.64 24.39
C VAL A 92 -3.40 4.69 23.58
N GLY A 93 -4.54 4.97 24.22
CA GLY A 93 -5.84 5.00 23.53
C GLY A 93 -6.00 6.18 22.57
N ARG A 94 -5.53 7.35 22.96
CA ARG A 94 -5.64 8.60 22.20
C ARG A 94 -4.77 8.59 20.96
N ASP A 95 -3.57 8.03 21.08
CA ASP A 95 -2.59 7.96 19.99
C ASP A 95 -2.98 6.90 18.97
N VAL A 96 -3.58 5.80 19.40
CA VAL A 96 -4.12 4.77 18.47
C VAL A 96 -5.25 5.35 17.63
N ASP A 97 -6.16 6.11 18.23
CA ASP A 97 -7.23 6.79 17.48
C ASP A 97 -6.66 7.78 16.46
N GLN A 98 -5.61 8.51 16.79
CA GLN A 98 -4.95 9.43 15.90
C GLN A 98 -4.30 8.71 14.73
N ILE A 99 -3.68 7.54 14.94
CA ILE A 99 -3.12 6.70 13.86
C ILE A 99 -4.21 6.32 12.87
N MET A 100 -5.36 5.89 13.35
CA MET A 100 -6.48 5.52 12.48
C MET A 100 -7.01 6.71 11.69
N ARG A 101 -7.11 7.87 12.29
CA ARG A 101 -7.52 9.11 11.61
C ARG A 101 -6.53 9.50 10.52
N ASP A 102 -5.24 9.48 10.82
CA ASP A 102 -4.19 9.80 9.86
C ASP A 102 -4.18 8.82 8.69
N LEU A 103 -4.43 7.54 8.96
CA LEU A 103 -4.54 6.53 7.91
C LEU A 103 -5.74 6.77 7.01
N VAL A 104 -6.89 7.11 7.57
CA VAL A 104 -8.10 7.44 6.81
C VAL A 104 -7.87 8.69 5.95
N GLU A 105 -7.25 9.73 6.49
CA GLU A 105 -6.90 10.94 5.73
C GLU A 105 -5.96 10.63 4.56
N SER A 106 -4.95 9.81 4.80
CA SER A 106 -4.04 9.35 3.74
C SER A 106 -4.78 8.60 2.64
N ALA A 107 -5.71 7.72 3.02
CA ALA A 107 -6.53 6.98 2.07
C ALA A 107 -7.44 7.91 1.26
N LEU A 108 -8.03 8.92 1.89
CA LEU A 108 -8.88 9.92 1.21
C LEU A 108 -8.09 10.72 0.18
N VAL A 109 -6.87 11.14 0.51
CA VAL A 109 -5.97 11.84 -0.43
C VAL A 109 -5.67 10.97 -1.63
N MET A 110 -5.31 9.69 -1.41
CA MET A 110 -5.07 8.75 -2.50
C MET A 110 -6.27 8.60 -3.45
N VAL A 111 -7.46 8.43 -2.90
CA VAL A 111 -8.69 8.26 -3.70
C VAL A 111 -9.02 9.53 -4.47
N ARG A 112 -8.88 10.70 -3.84
CA ARG A 112 -9.10 11.98 -4.50
C ARG A 112 -8.13 12.20 -5.65
N ASP A 113 -6.85 11.94 -5.46
CA ASP A 113 -5.83 12.11 -6.49
C ASP A 113 -6.09 11.17 -7.68
N ARG A 114 -6.44 9.93 -7.41
CA ARG A 114 -6.80 8.98 -8.45
C ARG A 114 -8.02 9.44 -9.25
N ARG A 115 -9.09 9.89 -8.57
CA ARG A 115 -10.31 10.38 -9.23
C ARG A 115 -10.07 11.67 -10.01
N ARG A 116 -9.25 12.57 -9.49
CA ARG A 116 -8.85 13.79 -10.22
C ARG A 116 -8.11 13.45 -11.51
N GLY A 117 -7.21 12.46 -11.47
CA GLY A 117 -6.52 11.96 -12.65
C GLY A 117 -7.48 11.39 -13.70
N GLU A 118 -8.46 10.59 -13.29
CA GLU A 118 -9.49 10.05 -14.18
C GLU A 118 -10.36 11.15 -14.80
N VAL A 119 -10.81 12.10 -13.99
CA VAL A 119 -11.62 13.23 -14.46
C VAL A 119 -10.82 14.12 -15.42
N ARG A 120 -9.56 14.37 -15.12
CA ARG A 120 -8.66 15.15 -15.98
C ARG A 120 -8.48 14.50 -17.34
N ALA A 121 -8.24 13.20 -17.37
CA ALA A 121 -8.11 12.45 -18.60
C ALA A 121 -9.38 12.52 -19.45
N ARG A 122 -10.56 12.41 -18.85
CA ARG A 122 -11.85 12.57 -19.54
C ARG A 122 -12.06 13.98 -20.04
N ALA A 123 -11.70 14.99 -19.26
CA ALA A 123 -11.82 16.39 -19.64
C ALA A 123 -10.90 16.74 -20.83
N GLU A 124 -9.68 16.24 -20.83
CA GLU A 124 -8.73 16.40 -21.95
C GLU A 124 -9.25 15.71 -23.21
N GLY A 125 -9.75 14.48 -23.11
CA GLY A 125 -10.36 13.78 -24.23
C GLY A 125 -11.59 14.50 -24.79
N ALA A 126 -12.46 15.01 -23.94
CA ALA A 126 -13.64 15.79 -24.34
C ALA A 126 -13.24 17.12 -25.02
N ALA A 127 -12.19 17.79 -24.51
CA ALA A 127 -11.67 19.03 -25.11
C ALA A 127 -11.06 18.78 -26.49
N GLU A 128 -10.33 17.67 -26.67
CA GLU A 128 -9.81 17.27 -27.97
C GLU A 128 -10.92 16.95 -28.97
N ASP A 129 -11.94 16.21 -28.57
CA ASP A 129 -13.10 15.90 -29.39
C ASP A 129 -13.83 17.16 -29.85
N LEU A 130 -14.04 18.12 -28.95
CA LEU A 130 -14.62 19.41 -29.29
C LEU A 130 -13.75 20.23 -30.25
N SER A 131 -12.45 20.20 -30.08
CA SER A 131 -11.49 20.85 -30.97
C SER A 131 -11.56 20.27 -32.38
N LEU A 132 -11.69 18.95 -32.52
CA LEU A 132 -11.82 18.28 -33.80
C LEU A 132 -13.16 18.58 -34.49
N ILE A 133 -14.23 18.77 -33.74
CA ILE A 133 -15.56 19.10 -34.28
C ILE A 133 -15.59 20.52 -34.84
N HIS A 134 -14.81 21.44 -34.31
CA HIS A 134 -14.77 22.84 -34.72
C HIS A 134 -13.76 23.15 -35.85
N ILE A 135 -13.00 22.16 -36.27
CA ILE A 135 -12.12 22.26 -37.44
C ILE A 135 -12.89 21.90 -38.71
#